data_364a3e78eb6227fc19debce07469b55b
#
_entry.id   364a3e78eb6227fc19debce07469b55b
#
_cell.length_a   1.000
_cell.length_b   1.000
_cell.length_c   1.000
_cell.angle_alpha   90.00
_cell.angle_beta   90.00
_cell.angle_gamma   90.00
#
_symmetry.space_group_name_H-M   'P 1'
#
loop_
_entity.id
_entity.type
_entity.pdbx_description
1 polymer ?
#
loop_
_entity_poly.entity_id
_entity_poly.type
_entity_poly.pdbx_seq_one_letter_code
_entity_poly.pdbx_strand_id
1 'polypeptide(L)'
;MAVEIGQRQRLTIARALTRKPEILILDDSASALDFATDAALRKALAHLPWKPTVVLISQRVSSIRHADQILVLDDGRLAGTGTHDELLQSCPVYQEICRSQYKKEDAQ
;
A
#
# COMPACT_ATOMS: atom_id res chain seq x y z
N MET A 1 -8.48 9.81 -14.44
CA MET A 1 -7.44 9.04 -15.12
C MET A 1 -6.70 8.20 -14.11
N ALA A 2 -6.47 6.94 -14.43
CA ALA A 2 -5.72 6.02 -13.57
C ALA A 2 -4.28 5.90 -14.08
N VAL A 3 -3.32 5.90 -13.15
CA VAL A 3 -1.90 5.74 -13.48
C VAL A 3 -1.33 4.63 -12.62
N GLU A 4 -0.67 3.66 -13.24
CA GLU A 4 0.01 2.58 -12.55
C GLU A 4 1.50 2.88 -12.50
N ILE A 5 2.10 2.73 -11.31
CA ILE A 5 3.51 3.01 -11.07
C ILE A 5 4.22 1.74 -10.62
N GLY A 6 5.23 1.32 -11.38
CA GLY A 6 6.03 0.14 -11.08
C GLY A 6 7.37 0.48 -10.45
N GLN A 7 8.40 -0.26 -10.84
CA GLN A 7 9.68 -0.33 -10.12
C GLN A 7 10.58 0.90 -10.19
N ARG A 8 10.51 1.73 -11.21
CA ARG A 8 11.35 2.94 -11.31
C ARG A 8 10.64 4.13 -10.69
N GLN A 9 10.31 3.97 -9.44
CA GLN A 9 9.25 4.74 -8.82
C GLN A 9 9.48 6.24 -8.73
N ARG A 10 10.65 6.69 -8.35
CA ARG A 10 10.84 8.12 -8.07
C ARG A 10 10.54 9.00 -9.29
N LEU A 11 11.16 8.67 -10.41
CA LEU A 11 10.97 9.44 -11.64
C LEU A 11 9.58 9.21 -12.23
N THR A 12 9.11 7.98 -12.19
CA THR A 12 7.79 7.60 -12.70
C THR A 12 6.69 8.25 -11.88
N ILE A 13 6.83 8.29 -10.55
CA ILE A 13 5.88 8.96 -9.67
C ILE A 13 5.84 10.46 -9.98
N ALA A 14 6.99 11.10 -10.11
CA ALA A 14 7.05 12.53 -10.42
C ALA A 14 6.32 12.83 -11.74
N ARG A 15 6.54 12.00 -12.77
CA ARG A 15 5.85 12.14 -14.06
C ARG A 15 4.34 11.94 -13.94
N ALA A 16 3.92 10.94 -13.18
CA ALA A 16 2.51 10.65 -12.97
C ALA A 16 1.81 11.80 -12.25
N LEU A 17 2.46 12.37 -11.23
CA LEU A 17 1.89 13.45 -10.44
C LEU A 17 1.76 14.77 -11.20
N THR A 18 2.59 15.02 -12.22
CA THR A 18 2.46 16.22 -13.03
C THR A 18 1.14 16.29 -13.78
N ARG A 19 0.51 15.14 -14.04
CA ARG A 19 -0.78 15.04 -14.72
C ARG A 19 -1.98 15.18 -13.78
N LYS A 20 -1.74 15.31 -12.49
CA LYS A 20 -2.77 15.40 -11.43
C LYS A 20 -3.86 14.36 -11.59
N PRO A 21 -3.53 13.05 -11.53
CA PRO A 21 -4.52 11.99 -11.75
C PRO A 21 -5.57 11.95 -10.65
N GLU A 22 -6.77 11.55 -11.00
CA GLU A 22 -7.84 11.32 -10.01
C GLU A 22 -7.63 10.00 -9.28
N ILE A 23 -7.08 9.01 -9.96
CA ILE A 23 -6.78 7.70 -9.40
C ILE A 23 -5.30 7.39 -9.65
N LEU A 24 -4.60 7.08 -8.58
CA LEU A 24 -3.19 6.73 -8.63
C LEU A 24 -3.02 5.29 -8.14
N ILE A 25 -2.47 4.43 -9.00
CA ILE A 25 -2.24 3.03 -8.66
C ILE A 25 -0.74 2.81 -8.45
N LEU A 26 -0.37 2.40 -7.25
CA LEU A 26 1.00 2.08 -6.88
C LEU A 26 1.12 0.58 -6.71
N ASP A 27 1.80 -0.07 -7.66
CA ASP A 27 2.04 -1.50 -7.60
C ASP A 27 3.43 -1.75 -7.01
N ASP A 28 3.44 -2.33 -5.82
CA ASP A 28 4.62 -2.58 -5.01
C ASP A 28 5.02 -4.06 -5.04
N SER A 29 4.44 -4.84 -5.94
CA SER A 29 4.58 -6.31 -5.95
C SER A 29 6.02 -6.78 -6.10
N ALA A 30 6.88 -5.99 -6.72
CA ALA A 30 8.31 -6.30 -6.89
C ALA A 30 9.19 -5.21 -6.31
N SER A 31 8.76 -4.63 -5.22
CA SER A 31 9.31 -3.39 -4.68
C SER A 31 10.79 -3.41 -4.38
N ALA A 32 11.48 -2.40 -4.85
CA ALA A 32 12.82 -2.06 -4.46
C ALA A 32 12.87 -0.86 -3.50
N LEU A 33 11.71 -0.34 -3.09
CA LEU A 33 11.64 0.79 -2.15
C LEU A 33 12.01 0.34 -0.74
N ASP A 34 12.89 1.08 -0.09
CA ASP A 34 13.15 0.88 1.33
C ASP A 34 12.04 1.51 2.18
N PHE A 35 12.04 1.22 3.48
CA PHE A 35 11.00 1.71 4.38
C PHE A 35 10.96 3.23 4.47
N ALA A 36 12.12 3.87 4.47
CA ALA A 36 12.19 5.33 4.58
C ALA A 36 11.58 6.02 3.35
N THR A 37 11.90 5.50 2.16
CA THR A 37 11.37 6.02 0.90
C THR A 37 9.85 5.81 0.81
N ASP A 38 9.38 4.63 1.21
CA ASP A 38 7.97 4.30 1.24
C ASP A 38 7.19 5.23 2.18
N ALA A 39 7.71 5.47 3.38
CA ALA A 39 7.09 6.37 4.35
C ALA A 39 7.04 7.81 3.83
N ALA A 40 8.13 8.29 3.22
CA ALA A 40 8.19 9.63 2.64
C ALA A 40 7.18 9.78 1.50
N LEU A 41 7.04 8.77 0.66
CA LEU A 41 6.08 8.76 -0.43
C LEU A 41 4.64 8.83 0.09
N ARG A 42 4.30 8.02 1.08
CA ARG A 42 2.96 8.03 1.68
C ARG A 42 2.62 9.40 2.27
N LYS A 43 3.56 10.00 2.96
CA LYS A 43 3.40 11.33 3.53
C LYS A 43 3.17 12.39 2.44
N ALA A 44 3.94 12.34 1.38
CA ALA A 44 3.80 13.25 0.25
C ALA A 44 2.43 13.11 -0.42
N LEU A 45 1.98 11.87 -0.63
CA LEU A 45 0.68 11.59 -1.25
C LEU A 45 -0.48 12.12 -0.40
N ALA A 46 -0.37 12.03 0.92
CA ALA A 46 -1.41 12.50 1.84
C ALA A 46 -1.58 14.02 1.79
N HIS A 47 -0.56 14.75 1.35
CA HIS A 47 -0.56 16.21 1.30
C HIS A 47 -0.82 16.79 -0.10
N LEU A 48 -1.16 15.96 -1.07
CA LEU A 48 -1.47 16.44 -2.42
C LEU A 48 -2.74 17.31 -2.42
N PRO A 49 -2.70 18.50 -3.05
CA PRO A 49 -3.83 19.43 -2.97
C PRO A 49 -5.11 18.92 -3.64
N TRP A 50 -5.00 18.07 -4.68
CA TRP A 50 -6.18 17.57 -5.38
C TRP A 50 -6.70 16.24 -4.81
N LYS A 51 -6.03 15.66 -3.83
CA LYS A 51 -6.42 14.46 -3.08
C LYS A 51 -6.90 13.31 -3.97
N PRO A 52 -6.00 12.69 -4.74
CA PRO A 52 -6.39 11.55 -5.58
C PRO A 52 -6.79 10.34 -4.75
N THR A 53 -7.58 9.45 -5.35
CA THR A 53 -7.78 8.12 -4.79
C THR A 53 -6.50 7.32 -5.05
N VAL A 54 -5.88 6.84 -3.99
CA VAL A 54 -4.64 6.05 -4.10
C VAL A 54 -4.96 4.58 -3.87
N VAL A 55 -4.64 3.76 -4.85
CA VAL A 55 -4.73 2.29 -4.75
C VAL A 55 -3.31 1.76 -4.59
N LEU A 56 -3.02 1.22 -3.43
CA LEU A 56 -1.70 0.68 -3.13
C LEU A 56 -1.75 -0.84 -3.10
N ILE A 57 -0.96 -1.49 -3.95
CA ILE A 57 -0.87 -2.94 -4.03
C ILE A 57 0.45 -3.37 -3.40
N SER A 58 0.38 -4.06 -2.28
CA SER A 58 1.57 -4.44 -1.54
C SER A 58 1.34 -5.72 -0.73
N GLN A 59 2.42 -6.47 -0.54
CA GLN A 59 2.45 -7.60 0.38
C GLN A 59 2.97 -7.22 1.77
N ARG A 60 3.41 -5.97 1.94
CA ARG A 60 3.96 -5.49 3.22
C ARG A 60 2.91 -4.75 4.02
N VAL A 61 2.64 -5.25 5.22
CA VAL A 61 1.68 -4.61 6.14
C VAL A 61 2.10 -3.19 6.48
N SER A 62 3.40 -2.96 6.66
CA SER A 62 3.91 -1.62 6.97
C SER A 62 3.53 -0.58 5.92
N SER A 63 3.38 -0.99 4.66
CA SER A 63 3.01 -0.08 3.59
C SER A 63 1.52 0.24 3.56
N ILE A 64 0.66 -0.68 3.98
CA ILE A 64 -0.79 -0.57 3.79
C ILE A 64 -1.57 -0.28 5.06
N ARG A 65 -0.96 -0.45 6.24
CA ARG A 65 -1.68 -0.35 7.52
C ARG A 65 -2.37 0.99 7.78
N HIS A 66 -1.93 2.03 7.11
CA HIS A 66 -2.48 3.38 7.26
C HIS A 66 -3.55 3.72 6.22
N ALA A 67 -3.89 2.78 5.34
CA ALA A 67 -4.91 3.00 4.33
C ALA A 67 -6.29 3.19 4.97
N ASP A 68 -7.12 3.97 4.33
CA ASP A 68 -8.50 4.19 4.78
C ASP A 68 -9.34 2.92 4.66
N GLN A 69 -9.01 2.09 3.68
CA GLN A 69 -9.65 0.80 3.49
C GLN A 69 -8.64 -0.19 2.90
N ILE A 70 -8.60 -1.38 3.48
CA ILE A 70 -7.73 -2.47 3.03
C ILE A 70 -8.61 -3.59 2.47
N LEU A 71 -8.24 -4.07 1.28
CA LEU A 71 -8.85 -5.25 0.69
C LEU A 71 -7.85 -6.39 0.81
N VAL A 72 -8.24 -7.45 1.50
CA VAL A 72 -7.39 -8.63 1.68
C VAL A 72 -7.80 -9.68 0.66
N LEU A 73 -6.87 -10.04 -0.22
CA LEU A 73 -7.11 -11.05 -1.24
C LEU A 73 -6.36 -12.34 -0.88
N ASP A 74 -7.06 -13.46 -1.01
CA ASP A 74 -6.50 -14.78 -0.75
C ASP A 74 -7.05 -15.75 -1.78
N ASP A 75 -6.15 -16.39 -2.53
CA ASP A 75 -6.48 -17.37 -3.56
C ASP A 75 -7.53 -16.83 -4.56
N GLY A 76 -7.32 -15.58 -5.00
CA GLY A 76 -8.19 -14.94 -5.98
C GLY A 76 -9.53 -14.48 -5.45
N ARG A 77 -9.75 -14.52 -4.14
CA ARG A 77 -11.00 -14.13 -3.49
C ARG A 77 -10.77 -13.04 -2.46
N LEU A 78 -11.80 -12.25 -2.24
CA LEU A 78 -11.79 -11.24 -1.18
C LEU A 78 -12.00 -11.92 0.17
N ALA A 79 -10.94 -11.96 0.98
CA ALA A 79 -10.98 -12.57 2.32
C ALA A 79 -11.49 -11.62 3.40
N GLY A 80 -11.32 -10.31 3.20
CA GLY A 80 -11.79 -9.32 4.16
C GLY A 80 -11.59 -7.91 3.65
N THR A 81 -12.31 -6.98 4.26
CA THR A 81 -12.21 -5.56 3.94
C THR A 81 -12.43 -4.73 5.20
N GLY A 82 -11.71 -3.62 5.31
CA GLY A 82 -11.82 -2.72 6.45
C GLY A 82 -10.51 -1.99 6.70
N THR A 83 -10.39 -1.37 7.87
CA THR A 83 -9.15 -0.75 8.32
C THR A 83 -8.23 -1.82 8.91
N HIS A 84 -6.97 -1.43 9.15
CA HIS A 84 -6.00 -2.32 9.80
C HIS A 84 -6.54 -2.87 11.13
N ASP A 85 -7.06 -2.00 11.99
CA ASP A 85 -7.57 -2.42 13.30
C ASP A 85 -8.79 -3.32 13.18
N GLU A 86 -9.70 -3.02 12.27
CA GLU A 86 -10.87 -3.87 12.02
C GLU A 86 -10.49 -5.25 11.55
N LEU A 87 -9.55 -5.33 10.62
CA LEU A 87 -9.09 -6.61 10.07
C LEU A 87 -8.32 -7.45 11.08
N LEU A 88 -7.57 -6.81 11.98
CA LEU A 88 -6.90 -7.53 13.07
C LEU A 88 -7.89 -8.24 13.98
N GLN A 89 -9.11 -7.73 14.11
CA GLN A 89 -10.14 -8.33 14.93
C GLN A 89 -11.01 -9.34 14.19
N SER A 90 -11.20 -9.16 12.87
CA SER A 90 -12.22 -9.90 12.13
C SER A 90 -11.72 -10.83 11.04
N CYS A 91 -10.48 -10.65 10.57
CA CYS A 91 -9.98 -11.38 9.41
C CYS A 91 -8.80 -12.29 9.76
N PRO A 92 -9.02 -13.61 9.86
CA PRO A 92 -7.92 -14.55 10.18
C PRO A 92 -6.78 -14.52 9.17
N VAL A 93 -7.06 -14.33 7.89
CA VAL A 93 -6.04 -14.24 6.84
C VAL A 93 -5.14 -13.04 7.11
N TYR A 94 -5.72 -11.88 7.41
CA TYR A 94 -4.95 -10.68 7.70
C TYR A 94 -4.12 -10.82 8.98
N GLN A 95 -4.70 -11.42 10.02
CA GLN A 95 -4.00 -11.71 11.27
C GLN A 95 -2.75 -12.55 11.02
N GLU A 96 -2.86 -13.57 10.18
CA GLU A 96 -1.75 -14.46 9.85
C GLU A 96 -0.66 -13.73 9.05
N ILE A 97 -1.05 -12.89 8.11
CA ILE A 97 -0.11 -12.08 7.33
C ILE A 97 0.70 -11.16 8.26
N CYS A 98 0.02 -10.48 9.17
CA CYS A 98 0.67 -9.59 10.13
C CYS A 98 1.62 -10.36 11.04
N ARG A 99 1.18 -11.49 11.59
CA ARG A 99 1.98 -12.32 12.48
C ARG A 99 3.24 -12.81 11.80
N SER A 100 3.11 -13.27 10.57
CA SER A 100 4.24 -13.75 9.76
C SER A 100 5.27 -12.66 9.52
N GLN A 101 4.84 -11.45 9.25
CA GLN A 101 5.75 -10.35 8.98
C GLN A 101 6.44 -9.82 10.23
N TYR A 102 5.74 -9.75 11.35
CA TYR A 102 6.34 -9.35 12.61
C TYR A 102 7.40 -10.34 13.08
N LYS A 103 7.19 -11.64 12.89
CA LYS A 103 8.20 -12.64 13.20
C LYS A 103 9.47 -12.46 12.39
N LYS A 104 9.35 -12.12 11.10
CA LYS A 104 10.52 -11.85 10.26
C LYS A 104 11.31 -10.64 10.74
N GLU A 105 10.62 -9.60 11.16
CA GLU A 105 11.27 -8.40 11.70
C GLU A 105 12.01 -8.70 13.01
N ASP A 106 11.39 -9.47 13.88
CA ASP A 106 12.00 -9.86 15.16
C ASP A 106 13.20 -10.78 14.99
N ALA A 107 13.25 -11.55 13.90
CA ALA A 107 14.34 -12.47 13.61
C ALA A 107 15.58 -11.78 13.02
N GLN A 108 15.45 -10.53 12.63
CA GLN A 108 16.55 -9.72 12.10
C GLN A 108 17.18 -8.84 13.17
#